data_667c2f8d18603165ad9d9f65c728f1d9
#
_entry.id   667c2f8d18603165ad9d9f65c728f1d9
#
_cell.length_a   1.000
_cell.length_b   1.000
_cell.length_c   1.000
_cell.angle_alpha   90.00
_cell.angle_beta   90.00
_cell.angle_gamma   90.00
#
_symmetry.space_group_name_H-M   'P 1'
#
loop_
_entity.id
_entity.type
_entity.pdbx_description
1 polymer ?
#
loop_
_entity_poly.entity_id
_entity_poly.type
_entity_poly.pdbx_seq_one_letter_code
_entity_poly.pdbx_strand_id
1 'polypeptide(L)'
;MASPKGFILYRIWYGKCLAYVGRTKQPLQSRIRGHMFAKPMHRAIDIHNVTKIEYTEFNTEADMNLYEIYYINLWKPPLNVDDKARDNLSISLPEKVWIEFIPTNWDNWKKEIITDNSGVALWHRLRNEKALRKS
;
A
#
# COMPACT_ATOMS: atom_id res chain seq x y z
N MET A 1 18.79 -7.38 -9.90
CA MET A 1 17.59 -8.14 -10.23
C MET A 1 16.55 -7.25 -10.90
N ALA A 2 15.85 -7.78 -11.89
CA ALA A 2 14.75 -7.03 -12.49
C ALA A 2 13.61 -6.85 -11.49
N SER A 3 12.98 -5.68 -11.53
CA SER A 3 11.81 -5.41 -10.70
C SER A 3 10.62 -6.28 -11.15
N PRO A 4 9.81 -6.80 -10.23
CA PRO A 4 8.57 -7.46 -10.62
C PRO A 4 7.70 -6.52 -11.46
N LYS A 5 7.09 -7.08 -12.49
CA LYS A 5 6.17 -6.34 -13.37
C LYS A 5 5.08 -7.27 -13.86
N GLY A 6 4.00 -6.70 -14.36
CA GLY A 6 2.84 -7.43 -14.81
C GLY A 6 1.62 -6.96 -14.03
N PHE A 7 0.77 -7.89 -13.61
CA PHE A 7 -0.40 -7.57 -12.81
C PHE A 7 -0.05 -7.82 -11.34
N ILE A 8 0.31 -6.76 -10.62
CA ILE A 8 0.87 -6.86 -9.27
C ILE A 8 -0.01 -6.15 -8.26
N LEU A 9 -0.23 -6.83 -7.14
CA LEU A 9 -0.80 -6.25 -5.94
C LEU A 9 0.33 -6.14 -4.92
N TYR A 10 0.43 -5.01 -4.24
CA TYR A 10 1.45 -4.80 -3.22
C TYR A 10 0.81 -4.25 -1.95
N ARG A 11 1.48 -4.47 -0.82
CA ARG A 11 1.02 -3.96 0.47
C ARG A 11 2.21 -3.40 1.24
N ILE A 12 1.94 -2.33 1.99
CA ILE A 12 2.97 -1.56 2.70
C ILE A 12 2.63 -1.56 4.18
N TRP A 13 3.64 -1.89 5.00
CA TRP A 13 3.50 -1.99 6.44
C TRP A 13 4.20 -0.83 7.15
N TYR A 14 3.54 -0.29 8.18
CA TYR A 14 4.12 0.57 9.18
C TYR A 14 4.21 -0.24 10.48
N GLY A 15 5.37 -0.86 10.73
CA GLY A 15 5.51 -1.78 11.85
C GLY A 15 4.55 -2.97 11.71
N LYS A 16 3.69 -3.15 12.68
CA LYS A 16 2.67 -4.22 12.67
C LYS A 16 1.37 -3.81 12.01
N CYS A 17 1.26 -2.57 11.57
CA CYS A 17 0.05 -2.06 10.93
C CYS A 17 0.16 -2.18 9.42
N LEU A 18 -0.78 -2.88 8.79
CA LEU A 18 -0.90 -2.89 7.34
C LEU A 18 -1.50 -1.56 6.91
N ALA A 19 -0.66 -0.68 6.37
CA ALA A 19 -1.03 0.71 6.13
C ALA A 19 -1.70 0.93 4.78
N TYR A 20 -1.31 0.18 3.74
CA TYR A 20 -1.76 0.45 2.38
C TYR A 20 -1.73 -0.80 1.52
N VAL A 21 -2.73 -0.96 0.66
CA VAL A 21 -2.78 -1.97 -0.42
C VAL A 21 -3.00 -1.23 -1.73
N GLY A 22 -2.20 -1.56 -2.74
CA GLY A 22 -2.31 -0.95 -4.06
C GLY A 22 -2.05 -1.95 -5.16
N ARG A 23 -2.36 -1.54 -6.38
CA ARG A 23 -2.13 -2.35 -7.59
C ARG A 23 -1.30 -1.58 -8.59
N THR A 24 -0.57 -2.31 -9.43
CA THR A 24 0.19 -1.67 -10.50
C THR A 24 0.36 -2.62 -11.67
N LYS A 25 0.41 -2.04 -12.88
CA LYS A 25 0.86 -2.72 -14.10
C LYS A 25 2.25 -2.25 -14.51
N GLN A 26 2.80 -1.27 -13.80
CA GLN A 26 4.16 -0.79 -13.97
C GLN A 26 5.13 -1.69 -13.17
N PRO A 27 6.43 -1.65 -13.49
CA PRO A 27 7.41 -2.29 -12.61
C PRO A 27 7.24 -1.80 -11.17
N LEU A 28 7.29 -2.72 -10.22
CA LEU A 28 7.03 -2.40 -8.81
C LEU A 28 8.00 -1.33 -8.28
N GLN A 29 9.27 -1.41 -8.69
CA GLN A 29 10.29 -0.41 -8.34
C GLN A 29 9.82 1.01 -8.70
N SER A 30 9.29 1.19 -9.91
CA SER A 30 8.83 2.48 -10.39
C SER A 30 7.61 2.96 -9.62
N ARG A 31 6.68 2.07 -9.33
CA ARG A 31 5.45 2.41 -8.61
C ARG A 31 5.76 2.83 -7.18
N ILE A 32 6.61 2.09 -6.49
CA ILE A 32 6.99 2.43 -5.12
C ILE A 32 7.76 3.75 -5.09
N ARG A 33 8.67 3.97 -6.05
CA ARG A 33 9.37 5.25 -6.15
C ARG A 33 8.38 6.42 -6.31
N GLY A 34 7.37 6.23 -7.14
CA GLY A 34 6.32 7.23 -7.33
C GLY A 34 5.62 7.60 -6.03
N HIS A 35 5.31 6.61 -5.19
CA HIS A 35 4.71 6.86 -3.87
C HIS A 35 5.64 7.67 -2.97
N MET A 36 6.93 7.31 -2.94
CA MET A 36 7.88 7.92 -2.00
C MET A 36 8.21 9.36 -2.38
N PHE A 37 8.26 9.68 -3.68
CA PHE A 37 8.62 11.01 -4.18
C PHE A 37 7.41 11.84 -4.59
N ALA A 38 6.20 11.44 -4.24
CA ALA A 38 5.01 12.24 -4.49
C ALA A 38 5.10 13.58 -3.75
N LYS A 39 4.46 14.62 -4.31
CA LYS A 39 4.43 15.94 -3.67
C LYS A 39 3.82 15.81 -2.28
N PRO A 40 4.34 16.57 -1.29
CA PRO A 40 3.88 16.40 0.10
C PRO A 40 2.38 16.45 0.30
N MET A 41 1.67 17.34 -0.39
CA MET A 41 0.21 17.45 -0.24
C MET A 41 -0.55 16.24 -0.75
N HIS A 42 0.08 15.42 -1.61
CA HIS A 42 -0.52 14.21 -2.17
C HIS A 42 0.12 12.94 -1.61
N ARG A 43 1.10 13.08 -0.73
CA ARG A 43 1.83 11.93 -0.18
C ARG A 43 1.03 11.33 0.95
N ALA A 44 0.47 10.16 0.72
CA ALA A 44 -0.18 9.38 1.77
C ALA A 44 0.82 8.50 2.53
N ILE A 45 1.95 8.16 1.89
CA ILE A 45 2.91 7.19 2.41
C ILE A 45 4.20 7.92 2.79
N ASP A 46 4.63 7.74 4.04
CA ASP A 46 5.90 8.30 4.54
C ASP A 46 6.94 7.20 4.58
N ILE A 47 7.99 7.35 3.75
CA ILE A 47 9.08 6.38 3.65
C ILE A 47 9.71 6.07 5.02
N HIS A 48 9.76 7.04 5.92
CA HIS A 48 10.40 6.87 7.24
C HIS A 48 9.59 5.98 8.18
N ASN A 49 8.32 5.72 7.87
CA ASN A 49 7.47 4.83 8.63
C ASN A 49 7.33 3.45 8.00
N VAL A 50 7.75 3.28 6.74
CA VAL A 50 7.65 2.00 6.05
C VAL A 50 8.64 1.00 6.63
N THR A 51 8.14 -0.14 7.08
CA THR A 51 8.98 -1.21 7.64
C THR A 51 9.10 -2.41 6.72
N LYS A 52 8.11 -2.63 5.84
CA LYS A 52 8.12 -3.77 4.93
C LYS A 52 7.20 -3.49 3.75
N ILE A 53 7.59 -3.95 2.57
CA ILE A 53 6.76 -3.96 1.37
C ILE A 53 6.71 -5.39 0.87
N GLU A 54 5.50 -5.86 0.52
CA GLU A 54 5.30 -7.19 -0.02
C GLU A 54 4.45 -7.11 -1.28
N TYR A 55 4.60 -8.10 -2.16
CA TYR A 55 3.81 -8.16 -3.39
C TYR A 55 3.37 -9.58 -3.71
N THR A 56 2.36 -9.67 -4.57
CA THR A 56 1.92 -10.92 -5.18
C THR A 56 1.51 -10.65 -6.62
N GLU A 57 1.64 -11.63 -7.49
CA GLU A 57 1.38 -11.49 -8.91
C GLU A 57 0.11 -12.23 -9.33
N PHE A 58 -0.51 -11.74 -10.39
CA PHE A 58 -1.72 -12.32 -10.98
C PHE A 58 -1.52 -12.56 -12.47
N ASN A 59 -2.28 -13.50 -13.02
CA ASN A 59 -2.23 -13.83 -14.43
C ASN A 59 -3.06 -12.87 -15.28
N THR A 60 -4.08 -12.23 -14.69
CA THR A 60 -4.97 -11.33 -15.41
C THR A 60 -5.20 -10.05 -14.61
N GLU A 61 -5.55 -9.00 -15.34
CA GLU A 61 -5.91 -7.73 -14.71
C GLU A 61 -7.20 -7.87 -13.89
N ALA A 62 -8.14 -8.69 -14.36
CA ALA A 62 -9.40 -8.91 -13.64
C ALA A 62 -9.16 -9.52 -12.26
N ASP A 63 -8.28 -10.52 -12.17
CA ASP A 63 -7.93 -11.14 -10.89
C ASP A 63 -7.25 -10.14 -9.96
N MET A 64 -6.32 -9.35 -10.49
CA MET A 64 -5.65 -8.29 -9.72
C MET A 64 -6.67 -7.30 -9.15
N ASN A 65 -7.59 -6.84 -9.98
CA ASN A 65 -8.62 -5.87 -9.56
C ASN A 65 -9.55 -6.47 -8.50
N LEU A 66 -9.96 -7.71 -8.68
CA LEU A 66 -10.83 -8.40 -7.74
C LEU A 66 -10.16 -8.54 -6.37
N TYR A 67 -8.91 -8.98 -6.34
CA TYR A 67 -8.18 -9.14 -5.09
C TYR A 67 -7.87 -7.80 -4.42
N GLU A 68 -7.64 -6.74 -5.18
CA GLU A 68 -7.45 -5.42 -4.59
C GLU A 68 -8.69 -4.99 -3.80
N ILE A 69 -9.85 -5.09 -4.43
CA ILE A 69 -11.12 -4.74 -3.77
C ILE A 69 -11.34 -5.64 -2.55
N TYR A 70 -11.10 -6.93 -2.70
CA TYR A 70 -11.26 -7.90 -1.63
C TYR A 70 -10.40 -7.56 -0.42
N TYR A 71 -9.09 -7.34 -0.62
CA TYR A 71 -8.17 -7.08 0.48
C TYR A 71 -8.38 -5.71 1.11
N ILE A 72 -8.71 -4.68 0.33
CA ILE A 72 -9.03 -3.37 0.89
C ILE A 72 -10.25 -3.46 1.82
N ASN A 73 -11.26 -4.22 1.41
CA ASN A 73 -12.46 -4.40 2.24
C ASN A 73 -12.21 -5.33 3.43
N LEU A 74 -11.36 -6.34 3.27
CA LEU A 74 -11.05 -7.28 4.35
C LEU A 74 -10.18 -6.62 5.43
N TRP A 75 -9.15 -5.91 5.02
CA TRP A 75 -8.14 -5.36 5.94
C TRP A 75 -8.37 -3.90 6.30
N LYS A 76 -9.08 -3.15 5.48
CA LYS A 76 -9.35 -1.72 5.64
C LYS A 76 -8.10 -0.92 6.04
N PRO A 77 -7.04 -0.94 5.19
CA PRO A 77 -5.80 -0.24 5.53
C PRO A 77 -6.06 1.25 5.71
N PRO A 78 -5.47 1.90 6.73
CA PRO A 78 -5.79 3.29 7.03
C PRO A 78 -5.47 4.28 5.90
N LEU A 79 -4.52 4.00 5.04
CA LEU A 79 -4.15 4.92 3.96
C LEU A 79 -4.96 4.71 2.67
N ASN A 80 -5.80 3.68 2.61
CA ASN A 80 -6.74 3.51 1.51
C ASN A 80 -8.01 4.29 1.82
N VAL A 81 -8.21 5.41 1.12
CA VAL A 81 -9.29 6.36 1.43
C VAL A 81 -10.39 6.42 0.37
N ASP A 82 -10.50 5.40 -0.45
CA ASP A 82 -11.51 5.37 -1.50
C ASP A 82 -12.75 4.57 -1.08
N ASP A 83 -13.76 4.60 -1.96
CA ASP A 83 -15.04 3.95 -1.71
C ASP A 83 -14.95 2.43 -1.62
N LYS A 84 -13.87 1.83 -2.12
CA LYS A 84 -13.68 0.37 -2.09
C LYS A 84 -13.67 -0.21 -0.68
N ALA A 85 -13.32 0.59 0.33
CA ALA A 85 -13.24 0.15 1.71
C ALA A 85 -14.53 0.30 2.51
N ARG A 86 -15.62 0.77 1.91
CA ARG A 86 -16.85 1.08 2.64
C ARG A 86 -17.67 -0.13 3.06
N ASP A 87 -17.66 -1.17 2.25
CA ASP A 87 -18.48 -2.35 2.50
C ASP A 87 -17.65 -3.57 2.86
N ASN A 88 -18.30 -4.57 3.41
CA ASN A 88 -17.70 -5.87 3.65
C ASN A 88 -18.14 -6.82 2.54
N LEU A 89 -17.19 -7.60 2.01
CA LEU A 89 -17.51 -8.61 1.01
C LEU A 89 -18.08 -9.85 1.70
N SER A 90 -19.08 -10.46 1.07
CA SER A 90 -19.69 -11.69 1.57
C SER A 90 -18.97 -12.94 1.09
N ILE A 91 -18.00 -12.79 0.20
CA ILE A 91 -17.25 -13.91 -0.36
C ILE A 91 -15.88 -14.01 0.30
N SER A 92 -15.28 -15.20 0.20
CA SER A 92 -13.93 -15.44 0.66
C SER A 92 -13.11 -15.94 -0.52
N LEU A 93 -11.93 -15.35 -0.74
CA LEU A 93 -11.04 -15.74 -1.83
C LEU A 93 -9.84 -16.52 -1.28
N PRO A 94 -9.24 -17.40 -2.09
CA PRO A 94 -8.02 -18.09 -1.67
C PRO A 94 -6.92 -17.09 -1.30
N GLU A 95 -6.19 -17.39 -0.24
CA GLU A 95 -5.07 -16.55 0.18
C GLU A 95 -3.95 -16.57 -0.84
N LYS A 96 -3.32 -15.42 -1.05
CA LYS A 96 -2.14 -15.32 -1.91
C LYS A 96 -0.88 -15.45 -1.07
N VAL A 97 0.19 -15.91 -1.69
CA VAL A 97 1.52 -15.92 -1.09
C VAL A 97 2.18 -14.59 -1.37
N TRP A 98 2.64 -13.91 -0.31
CA TRP A 98 3.26 -12.60 -0.40
C TRP A 98 4.77 -12.71 -0.35
N ILE A 99 5.45 -11.96 -1.20
CA ILE A 99 6.91 -11.95 -1.33
C ILE A 99 7.40 -10.57 -0.91
N GLU A 100 8.41 -10.54 -0.02
CA GLU A 100 8.98 -9.28 0.40
C GLU A 100 9.74 -8.62 -0.75
N PHE A 101 9.55 -7.31 -0.90
CA PHE A 101 10.22 -6.50 -1.91
C PHE A 101 11.00 -5.38 -1.24
N ILE A 102 12.31 -5.30 -1.54
CA ILE A 102 13.16 -4.22 -1.06
C ILE A 102 13.57 -3.41 -2.29
N PRO A 103 13.08 -2.18 -2.44
CA PRO A 103 13.43 -1.34 -3.60
C PRO A 103 14.93 -1.10 -3.69
N THR A 104 15.45 -1.08 -4.91
CA THR A 104 16.81 -0.62 -5.16
C THR A 104 16.92 0.85 -4.76
N ASN A 105 18.03 1.24 -4.15
CA ASN A 105 18.27 2.61 -3.67
C ASN A 105 17.37 3.05 -2.51
N TRP A 106 16.74 2.11 -1.81
CA TRP A 106 15.83 2.42 -0.71
C TRP A 106 16.48 3.34 0.33
N ASP A 107 17.71 3.02 0.77
CA ASP A 107 18.41 3.82 1.78
C ASP A 107 18.75 5.21 1.26
N ASN A 108 19.10 5.34 -0.01
CA ASN A 108 19.35 6.65 -0.63
C ASN A 108 18.08 7.48 -0.68
N TRP A 109 16.95 6.87 -1.02
CA TRP A 109 15.67 7.56 -1.02
C TRP A 109 15.34 8.10 0.38
N LYS A 110 15.58 7.30 1.42
CA LYS A 110 15.34 7.73 2.80
C LYS A 110 16.19 8.93 3.18
N LYS A 111 17.41 9.02 2.65
CA LYS A 111 18.29 10.18 2.89
C LYS A 111 17.85 11.41 2.12
N GLU A 112 17.36 11.21 0.88
CA GLU A 112 16.92 12.33 0.03
C GLU A 112 15.60 12.93 0.50
N ILE A 113 14.69 12.10 0.98
CA ILE A 113 13.36 12.55 1.38
C ILE A 113 13.44 13.11 2.78
N ILE A 114 13.27 14.44 2.88
CA ILE A 114 13.24 15.13 4.16
C ILE A 114 11.97 14.68 4.89
N THR A 115 12.12 14.36 6.17
CA THR A 115 10.97 14.01 7.00
C THR A 115 10.01 15.19 7.05
N ASP A 116 8.81 14.99 6.53
CA ASP A 116 7.70 15.92 6.72
C ASP A 116 6.59 15.12 7.40
N ASN A 117 5.62 15.81 7.96
CA ASN A 117 4.55 15.17 8.70
C ASN A 117 3.30 14.90 7.86
N SER A 118 3.36 15.14 6.55
CA SER A 118 2.17 15.04 5.69
C SER A 118 1.57 13.65 5.70
N GLY A 119 2.38 12.62 5.38
CA GLY A 119 1.92 11.24 5.35
C GLY A 119 1.60 10.73 6.74
N VAL A 120 2.40 11.10 7.74
CA VAL A 120 2.18 10.72 9.13
C VAL A 120 0.89 11.33 9.65
N ALA A 121 0.67 12.61 9.41
CA ALA A 121 -0.54 13.29 9.85
C ALA A 121 -1.79 12.68 9.21
N LEU A 122 -1.73 12.39 7.92
CA LEU A 122 -2.85 11.75 7.23
C LEU A 122 -3.13 10.37 7.82
N TRP A 123 -2.09 9.57 8.05
CA TRP A 123 -2.22 8.22 8.61
C TRP A 123 -2.88 8.26 9.98
N HIS A 124 -2.43 9.17 10.88
CA HIS A 124 -3.02 9.30 12.22
C HIS A 124 -4.48 9.72 12.14
N ARG A 125 -4.81 10.67 11.27
CA ARG A 125 -6.19 11.13 11.08
C ARG A 125 -7.09 9.98 10.63
N LEU A 126 -6.67 9.24 9.62
CA LEU A 126 -7.48 8.13 9.07
C LEU A 126 -7.63 7.00 10.08
N ARG A 127 -6.58 6.73 10.85
CA ARG A 127 -6.64 5.71 11.89
C ARG A 127 -7.63 6.10 12.98
N ASN A 128 -7.65 7.37 13.39
CA ASN A 128 -8.60 7.88 14.37
C ASN A 128 -10.03 7.83 13.84
N GLU A 129 -10.25 8.19 12.59
CA GLU A 129 -11.57 8.08 11.97
C GLU A 129 -12.09 6.64 11.97
N LYS A 130 -11.22 5.67 11.65
CA LYS A 130 -11.59 4.26 11.69
C LYS A 130 -11.93 3.79 13.11
N ALA A 131 -11.17 4.23 14.08
CA ALA A 131 -11.45 3.90 15.48
C ALA A 131 -12.81 4.45 15.92
N LEU A 132 -13.14 5.67 15.52
CA LEU A 132 -14.43 6.30 15.81
C LEU A 132 -15.59 5.55 15.14
N ARG A 133 -15.40 5.06 13.92
CA ARG A 133 -16.42 4.30 13.19
C ARG A 133 -16.73 2.96 13.83
N LYS A 134 -15.79 2.40 14.59
CA LYS A 134 -15.96 1.10 15.25
C LYS A 134 -16.63 1.19 16.60
N SER A 135 -16.72 2.39 17.14
CA SER A 135 -17.30 2.62 18.46
C SER A 135 -18.82 2.83 18.43
#